data_ce0fc68ec143367e988d33432a80e0ca
#
_entry.id   ce0fc68ec143367e988d33432a80e0ca
#
_cell.length_a   1.000
_cell.length_b   1.000
_cell.length_c   1.000
_cell.angle_alpha   90.00
_cell.angle_beta   90.00
_cell.angle_gamma   90.00
#
_symmetry.space_group_name_H-M   'P 1'
#
loop_
_entity.id
_entity.type
_entity.pdbx_description
1 polymer ?
#
loop_
_entity_poly.entity_id
_entity_poly.type
_entity_poly.pdbx_seq_one_letter_code
_entity_poly.pdbx_strand_id
1 'polypeptide(L)'
;LLVELGYDKKFCTALVAVAGSLGVIIPPSIPFIMYGMASGASVSDIFLAGIVPGVLIGLLLMVYAVFYCKKHGEDKEKINAKIDALHEQGLWKVFKSSFFAVLSPVIILGCIYSGVASPTEAAVISVFYSLIVSIFIYKSLPIKKVYDVFVEAVRTYAPILFILAASIAFSRVLTLMQVPQL
;
A
#
# COMPACT_ATOMS: atom_id res chain seq x y z
N LEU A 1 8.73 15.22 8.26
CA LEU A 1 7.78 16.10 7.60
C LEU A 1 6.68 16.58 8.56
N LEU A 2 5.77 15.71 9.09
CA LEU A 2 4.68 16.14 9.98
C LEU A 2 5.20 16.81 11.26
N VAL A 3 6.26 16.26 11.87
CA VAL A 3 6.89 16.84 13.07
C VAL A 3 7.54 18.19 12.77
N GLU A 4 8.11 18.39 11.60
CA GLU A 4 8.67 19.68 11.14
C GLU A 4 7.57 20.75 10.97
N LEU A 5 6.35 20.33 10.65
CA LEU A 5 5.18 21.19 10.57
C LEU A 5 4.56 21.53 11.95
N GLY A 6 5.19 21.08 13.04
CA GLY A 6 4.78 21.42 14.41
C GLY A 6 3.84 20.43 15.07
N TYR A 7 3.51 19.31 14.43
CA TYR A 7 2.68 18.27 15.06
C TYR A 7 3.44 17.47 16.11
N ASP A 8 2.75 17.04 17.16
CA ASP A 8 3.33 16.21 18.21
C ASP A 8 3.89 14.89 17.64
N LYS A 9 5.13 14.56 18.01
CA LYS A 9 5.83 13.37 17.51
C LYS A 9 5.10 12.07 17.83
N LYS A 10 4.51 11.97 19.06
CA LYS A 10 3.77 10.76 19.48
C LYS A 10 2.52 10.57 18.63
N PHE A 11 1.77 11.65 18.41
CA PHE A 11 0.60 11.64 17.55
C PHE A 11 0.96 11.25 16.11
N CYS A 12 1.98 11.88 15.53
CA CYS A 12 2.43 11.58 14.16
C CYS A 12 2.84 10.11 14.01
N THR A 13 3.60 9.59 14.99
CA THR A 13 4.05 8.19 14.96
C THR A 13 2.86 7.22 15.05
N ALA A 14 1.94 7.49 15.98
CA ALA A 14 0.74 6.67 16.14
C ALA A 14 -0.16 6.71 14.90
N LEU A 15 -0.40 7.91 14.36
CA LEU A 15 -1.23 8.09 13.18
C LEU A 15 -0.66 7.36 11.96
N VAL A 16 0.65 7.49 11.71
CA VAL A 16 1.32 6.82 10.59
C VAL A 16 1.30 5.30 10.78
N ALA A 17 1.53 4.79 12.00
CA ALA A 17 1.48 3.36 12.29
C ALA A 17 0.08 2.78 12.04
N VAL A 18 -0.97 3.46 12.52
CA VAL A 18 -2.36 3.02 12.31
C VAL A 18 -2.78 3.18 10.85
N ALA A 19 -2.41 4.28 10.19
CA ALA A 19 -2.68 4.48 8.77
C ALA A 19 -1.97 3.42 7.91
N GLY A 20 -0.77 2.97 8.30
CA GLY A 20 -0.07 1.86 7.65
C GLY A 20 -0.85 0.55 7.65
N SER A 21 -1.68 0.29 8.66
CA SER A 21 -2.54 -0.90 8.71
C SER A 21 -3.64 -0.91 7.63
N LEU A 22 -4.03 0.26 7.10
CA LEU A 22 -4.96 0.34 5.97
C LEU A 22 -4.41 -0.30 4.70
N GLY A 23 -3.08 -0.29 4.51
CA GLY A 23 -2.43 -0.97 3.40
C GLY A 23 -2.57 -2.50 3.42
N VAL A 24 -2.97 -3.08 4.56
CA VAL A 24 -3.29 -4.50 4.68
C VAL A 24 -4.75 -4.79 4.26
N ILE A 25 -5.64 -3.81 4.41
CA ILE A 25 -7.09 -3.96 4.18
C ILE A 25 -7.49 -3.45 2.80
N ILE A 26 -6.91 -2.32 2.35
CA ILE A 26 -7.23 -1.73 1.05
C ILE A 26 -6.48 -2.47 -0.06
N PRO A 27 -7.17 -2.94 -1.11
CA PRO A 27 -6.51 -3.63 -2.23
C PRO A 27 -5.51 -2.74 -3.01
N PRO A 28 -4.46 -3.35 -3.58
CA PRO A 28 -4.07 -4.76 -3.52
C PRO A 28 -3.41 -5.15 -2.19
N SER A 29 -3.82 -6.27 -1.61
CA SER A 29 -3.39 -6.73 -0.27
C SER A 29 -2.83 -8.15 -0.33
N ILE A 30 -1.59 -8.34 0.12
CA ILE A 30 -0.93 -9.65 0.17
C ILE A 30 -1.69 -10.61 1.11
N PRO A 31 -2.08 -10.23 2.35
CA PRO A 31 -2.88 -11.10 3.21
C PRO A 31 -4.19 -11.58 2.58
N PHE A 32 -4.86 -10.75 1.81
CA PHE A 32 -6.09 -11.15 1.12
C PHE A 32 -5.83 -12.16 0.00
N ILE A 33 -4.73 -12.00 -0.75
CA ILE A 33 -4.31 -12.99 -1.75
C ILE A 33 -4.01 -14.33 -1.06
N MET A 34 -3.27 -14.31 0.04
CA MET A 34 -2.92 -15.52 0.79
C MET A 34 -4.15 -16.21 1.36
N TYR A 35 -5.10 -15.45 1.89
CA TYR A 35 -6.36 -15.98 2.37
C TYR A 35 -7.18 -16.61 1.22
N GLY A 36 -7.29 -15.94 0.09
CA GLY A 36 -7.96 -16.47 -1.10
C GLY A 36 -7.34 -17.78 -1.59
N MET A 37 -6.02 -17.86 -1.63
CA MET A 37 -5.31 -19.09 -2.00
C MET A 37 -5.53 -20.24 -1.00
N ALA A 38 -5.57 -19.93 0.29
CA ALA A 38 -5.75 -20.94 1.34
C ALA A 38 -7.20 -21.42 1.45
N SER A 39 -8.18 -20.53 1.28
CA SER A 39 -9.60 -20.81 1.42
C SER A 39 -10.28 -21.26 0.12
N GLY A 40 -9.65 -21.05 -1.03
CA GLY A 40 -10.27 -21.24 -2.34
C GLY A 40 -11.28 -20.15 -2.72
N ALA A 41 -11.38 -19.06 -1.93
CA ALA A 41 -12.25 -17.95 -2.23
C ALA A 41 -11.67 -17.05 -3.34
N SER A 42 -12.55 -16.39 -4.09
CA SER A 42 -12.15 -15.44 -5.14
C SER A 42 -11.40 -14.26 -4.55
N VAL A 43 -10.15 -14.06 -4.96
CA VAL A 43 -9.33 -12.90 -4.52
C VAL A 43 -9.99 -11.58 -4.93
N SER A 44 -10.66 -11.54 -6.07
CA SER A 44 -11.39 -10.36 -6.55
C SER A 44 -12.51 -9.97 -5.57
N ASP A 45 -13.29 -10.96 -5.11
CA ASP A 45 -14.40 -10.72 -4.17
C ASP A 45 -13.89 -10.30 -2.79
N ILE A 46 -12.79 -10.92 -2.32
CA ILE A 46 -12.14 -10.53 -1.07
C ILE A 46 -11.63 -9.08 -1.16
N PHE A 47 -11.05 -8.69 -2.28
CA PHE A 47 -10.61 -7.32 -2.52
C PHE A 47 -11.79 -6.34 -2.47
N LEU A 48 -12.90 -6.65 -3.14
CA LEU A 48 -14.11 -5.83 -3.07
C LEU A 48 -14.65 -5.69 -1.65
N ALA A 49 -14.67 -6.81 -0.91
CA ALA A 49 -15.11 -6.81 0.49
C ALA A 49 -14.22 -5.94 1.40
N GLY A 50 -12.92 -5.81 1.09
CA GLY A 50 -11.97 -4.97 1.84
C GLY A 50 -12.13 -3.47 1.63
N ILE A 51 -12.72 -3.04 0.50
CA ILE A 51 -12.85 -1.61 0.19
C ILE A 51 -13.73 -0.88 1.22
N VAL A 52 -14.89 -1.43 1.54
CA VAL A 52 -15.84 -0.79 2.45
C VAL A 52 -15.26 -0.58 3.85
N PRO A 53 -14.74 -1.61 4.54
CA PRO A 53 -14.13 -1.41 5.85
C PRO A 53 -12.86 -0.55 5.78
N GLY A 54 -12.06 -0.66 4.72
CA GLY A 54 -10.88 0.17 4.51
C GLY A 54 -11.23 1.66 4.42
N VAL A 55 -12.21 2.01 3.60
CA VAL A 55 -12.71 3.40 3.48
C VAL A 55 -13.31 3.89 4.79
N LEU A 56 -14.08 3.07 5.50
CA LEU A 56 -14.67 3.43 6.79
C LEU A 56 -13.59 3.76 7.83
N ILE A 57 -12.58 2.89 7.97
CA ILE A 57 -11.47 3.12 8.89
C ILE A 57 -10.68 4.37 8.50
N GLY A 58 -10.42 4.56 7.20
CA GLY A 58 -9.75 5.76 6.69
C GLY A 58 -10.50 7.04 7.03
N LEU A 59 -11.82 7.06 6.87
CA LEU A 59 -12.68 8.19 7.24
C LEU A 59 -12.64 8.45 8.75
N LEU A 60 -12.72 7.42 9.58
CA LEU A 60 -12.64 7.56 11.03
C LEU A 60 -11.28 8.12 11.47
N LEU A 61 -10.19 7.67 10.85
CA LEU A 61 -8.85 8.21 11.11
C LEU A 61 -8.73 9.69 10.70
N MET A 62 -9.30 10.06 9.54
CA MET A 62 -9.33 11.46 9.11
C MET A 62 -10.12 12.34 10.09
N VAL A 63 -11.30 11.89 10.51
CA VAL A 63 -12.11 12.60 11.52
C VAL A 63 -11.33 12.74 12.82
N TYR A 64 -10.73 11.67 13.31
CA TYR A 64 -9.92 11.71 14.52
C TYR A 64 -8.74 12.69 14.40
N ALA A 65 -8.01 12.66 13.28
CA ALA A 65 -6.90 13.57 13.03
C ALA A 65 -7.35 15.04 13.04
N VAL A 66 -8.46 15.36 12.40
CA VAL A 66 -9.03 16.72 12.39
C VAL A 66 -9.41 17.18 13.81
N PHE A 67 -10.07 16.31 14.59
CA PHE A 67 -10.40 16.65 15.98
C PHE A 67 -9.16 16.86 16.85
N TYR A 68 -8.16 16.00 16.68
CA TYR A 68 -6.90 16.11 17.43
C TYR A 68 -6.18 17.42 17.09
N CYS A 69 -6.04 17.75 15.83
CA CYS A 69 -5.38 18.98 15.38
C CYS A 69 -6.11 20.23 15.85
N LYS A 70 -7.45 20.25 15.79
CA LYS A 70 -8.24 21.36 16.34
C LYS A 70 -8.06 21.58 17.85
N LYS A 71 -7.88 20.46 18.60
CA LYS A 71 -7.75 20.53 20.07
C LYS A 71 -6.35 20.95 20.53
N HIS A 72 -5.30 20.51 19.82
CA HIS A 72 -3.91 20.75 20.22
C HIS A 72 -3.25 21.93 19.51
N GLY A 73 -3.95 22.56 18.59
CA GLY A 73 -3.44 23.64 17.74
C GLY A 73 -2.53 23.16 16.61
N GLU A 74 -2.40 24.00 15.61
CA GLU A 74 -1.57 23.79 14.42
C GLU A 74 -0.68 25.01 14.22
N ASP A 75 0.55 24.81 13.78
CA ASP A 75 1.42 25.89 13.35
C ASP A 75 1.01 26.35 11.94
N LYS A 76 -0.01 27.22 11.91
CA LYS A 76 -0.62 27.70 10.66
C LYS A 76 0.38 28.40 9.74
N GLU A 77 1.40 29.04 10.30
CA GLU A 77 2.42 29.73 9.49
C GLU A 77 3.25 28.73 8.69
N LYS A 78 3.72 27.66 9.34
CA LYS A 78 4.49 26.60 8.66
C LYS A 78 3.64 25.81 7.66
N ILE A 79 2.38 25.57 7.98
CA ILE A 79 1.45 24.87 7.08
C ILE A 79 1.17 25.73 5.85
N ASN A 80 0.85 27.02 6.03
CA ASN A 80 0.59 27.93 4.92
C ASN A 80 1.82 28.11 4.04
N ALA A 81 3.00 28.31 4.61
CA ALA A 81 4.25 28.40 3.85
C ALA A 81 4.51 27.15 2.98
N LYS A 82 4.13 25.95 3.48
CA LYS A 82 4.26 24.71 2.72
C LYS A 82 3.19 24.58 1.62
N ILE A 83 1.97 25.04 1.90
CA ILE A 83 0.88 25.09 0.91
C ILE A 83 1.24 26.06 -0.22
N ASP A 84 1.75 27.26 0.12
CA ASP A 84 2.16 28.25 -0.87
C ASP A 84 3.29 27.72 -1.76
N ALA A 85 4.29 27.07 -1.17
CA ALA A 85 5.36 26.41 -1.93
C ALA A 85 4.86 25.31 -2.86
N LEU A 86 3.80 24.57 -2.48
CA LEU A 86 3.16 23.58 -3.34
C LEU A 86 2.33 24.23 -4.45
N HIS A 87 1.66 25.33 -4.16
CA HIS A 87 0.92 26.12 -5.16
C HIS A 87 1.85 26.74 -6.19
N GLU A 88 3.03 27.25 -5.77
CA GLU A 88 4.07 27.77 -6.68
C GLU A 88 4.60 26.69 -7.63
N GLN A 89 4.72 25.44 -7.18
CA GLN A 89 5.12 24.34 -8.05
C GLN A 89 4.05 23.97 -9.09
N GLY A 90 2.82 24.45 -8.92
CA GLY A 90 1.67 24.17 -9.78
C GLY A 90 1.11 22.76 -9.58
N LEU A 91 -0.06 22.65 -8.98
CA LEU A 91 -0.76 21.37 -8.73
C LEU A 91 -0.88 20.52 -10.00
N TRP A 92 -1.07 21.17 -11.15
CA TRP A 92 -1.16 20.49 -12.45
C TRP A 92 0.16 19.84 -12.85
N LYS A 93 1.29 20.48 -12.55
CA LYS A 93 2.62 19.91 -12.83
C LYS A 93 2.92 18.71 -11.96
N VAL A 94 2.56 18.79 -10.66
CA VAL A 94 2.68 17.66 -9.71
C VAL A 94 1.79 16.50 -10.15
N PHE A 95 0.54 16.77 -10.51
CA PHE A 95 -0.38 15.73 -11.01
C PHE A 95 0.16 15.07 -12.27
N LYS A 96 0.61 15.85 -13.25
CA LYS A 96 1.19 15.30 -14.49
C LYS A 96 2.45 14.48 -14.25
N SER A 97 3.29 14.90 -13.31
CA SER A 97 4.51 14.14 -12.96
C SER A 97 4.22 12.83 -12.22
N SER A 98 3.11 12.78 -11.46
CA SER A 98 2.73 11.59 -10.69
C SER A 98 1.76 10.67 -11.43
N PHE A 99 1.22 11.10 -12.57
CA PHE A 99 0.17 10.39 -13.30
C PHE A 99 0.51 8.93 -13.58
N PHE A 100 1.70 8.68 -14.13
CA PHE A 100 2.13 7.32 -14.44
C PHE A 100 2.35 6.46 -13.19
N ALA A 101 2.73 7.05 -12.07
CA ALA A 101 2.86 6.30 -10.81
C ALA A 101 1.49 5.87 -10.26
N VAL A 102 0.49 6.77 -10.32
CA VAL A 102 -0.88 6.49 -9.88
C VAL A 102 -1.56 5.47 -10.78
N LEU A 103 -1.16 5.37 -12.05
CA LEU A 103 -1.73 4.41 -12.98
C LEU A 103 -1.37 2.95 -12.64
N SER A 104 -0.28 2.69 -11.91
CA SER A 104 0.14 1.33 -11.54
C SER A 104 -0.92 0.58 -10.70
N PRO A 105 -1.44 1.11 -9.57
CA PRO A 105 -2.54 0.48 -8.85
C PRO A 105 -3.81 0.31 -9.68
N VAL A 106 -4.10 1.27 -10.56
CA VAL A 106 -5.27 1.21 -11.45
C VAL A 106 -5.14 0.05 -12.45
N ILE A 107 -3.95 -0.18 -12.99
CA ILE A 107 -3.68 -1.31 -13.89
C ILE A 107 -3.88 -2.64 -13.14
N ILE A 108 -3.30 -2.79 -11.94
CA ILE A 108 -3.44 -4.02 -11.15
C ILE A 108 -4.91 -4.33 -10.88
N LEU A 109 -5.63 -3.38 -10.30
CA LEU A 109 -7.03 -3.58 -9.94
C LEU A 109 -7.93 -3.73 -11.17
N GLY A 110 -7.66 -2.96 -12.22
CA GLY A 110 -8.36 -3.06 -13.49
C GLY A 110 -8.22 -4.44 -14.13
N CYS A 111 -7.02 -5.01 -14.17
CA CYS A 111 -6.79 -6.35 -14.69
C CYS A 111 -7.51 -7.43 -13.86
N ILE A 112 -7.48 -7.30 -12.53
CA ILE A 112 -8.10 -8.28 -11.63
C ILE A 112 -9.64 -8.20 -11.71
N TYR A 113 -10.23 -7.00 -11.62
CA TYR A 113 -11.68 -6.84 -11.60
C TYR A 113 -12.35 -7.07 -12.96
N SER A 114 -11.61 -6.83 -14.06
CA SER A 114 -12.10 -7.18 -15.40
C SER A 114 -12.03 -8.69 -15.69
N GLY A 115 -11.37 -9.47 -14.84
CA GLY A 115 -11.16 -10.90 -15.04
C GLY A 115 -10.17 -11.25 -16.17
N VAL A 116 -9.46 -10.24 -16.70
CA VAL A 116 -8.47 -10.43 -17.80
C VAL A 116 -7.21 -11.12 -17.28
N ALA A 117 -6.84 -10.85 -16.02
CA ALA A 117 -5.65 -11.43 -15.42
C ALA A 117 -5.90 -11.87 -13.97
N SER A 118 -5.25 -12.96 -13.58
CA SER A 118 -5.16 -13.36 -12.18
C SER A 118 -4.32 -12.36 -11.37
N PRO A 119 -4.42 -12.35 -10.04
CA PRO A 119 -3.60 -11.44 -9.21
C PRO A 119 -2.10 -11.55 -9.45
N THR A 120 -1.60 -12.76 -9.72
CA THR A 120 -0.19 -13.00 -10.04
C THR A 120 0.21 -12.45 -11.40
N GLU A 121 -0.63 -12.62 -12.42
CA GLU A 121 -0.39 -12.05 -13.75
C GLU A 121 -0.48 -10.52 -13.72
N ALA A 122 -1.45 -9.96 -13.02
CA ALA A 122 -1.56 -8.51 -12.82
C ALA A 122 -0.31 -7.93 -12.12
N ALA A 123 0.26 -8.64 -11.14
CA ALA A 123 1.51 -8.25 -10.50
C ALA A 123 2.69 -8.24 -11.50
N VAL A 124 2.81 -9.26 -12.35
CA VAL A 124 3.84 -9.31 -13.40
C VAL A 124 3.69 -8.14 -14.37
N ILE A 125 2.47 -7.88 -14.85
CA ILE A 125 2.17 -6.72 -15.72
C ILE A 125 2.60 -5.42 -15.04
N SER A 126 2.29 -5.25 -13.75
CA SER A 126 2.68 -4.07 -12.98
C SER A 126 4.19 -3.90 -12.84
N VAL A 127 4.94 -4.99 -12.67
CA VAL A 127 6.42 -4.95 -12.62
C VAL A 127 6.97 -4.43 -13.95
N PHE A 128 6.54 -4.99 -15.07
CA PHE A 128 6.98 -4.51 -16.39
C PHE A 128 6.57 -3.05 -16.63
N TYR A 129 5.33 -2.69 -16.31
CA TYR A 129 4.87 -1.31 -16.40
C TYR A 129 5.76 -0.37 -15.59
N SER A 130 6.02 -0.70 -14.32
CA SER A 130 6.84 0.13 -13.43
C SER A 130 8.28 0.27 -13.90
N LEU A 131 8.87 -0.79 -14.46
CA LEU A 131 10.20 -0.75 -15.07
C LEU A 131 10.22 0.19 -16.28
N ILE A 132 9.25 0.07 -17.19
CA ILE A 132 9.15 0.92 -18.38
C ILE A 132 9.02 2.40 -17.96
N VAL A 133 8.12 2.69 -17.02
CA VAL A 133 7.91 4.06 -16.53
C VAL A 133 9.17 4.61 -15.85
N SER A 134 9.82 3.82 -15.00
CA SER A 134 11.00 4.27 -14.26
C SER A 134 12.22 4.49 -15.15
N ILE A 135 12.40 3.68 -16.18
CA ILE A 135 13.55 3.76 -17.08
C ILE A 135 13.34 4.82 -18.16
N PHE A 136 12.18 4.81 -18.83
CA PHE A 136 11.97 5.63 -20.04
C PHE A 136 11.27 6.97 -19.74
N ILE A 137 10.29 6.99 -18.84
CA ILE A 137 9.47 8.19 -18.57
C ILE A 137 10.14 9.05 -17.49
N TYR A 138 10.36 8.47 -16.31
CA TYR A 138 10.95 9.19 -15.19
C TYR A 138 12.48 9.24 -15.22
N LYS A 139 13.10 8.33 -15.98
CA LYS A 139 14.58 8.21 -16.08
C LYS A 139 15.25 8.15 -14.70
N SER A 140 14.54 7.65 -13.71
CA SER A 140 14.98 7.54 -12.31
C SER A 140 15.81 6.28 -12.07
N LEU A 141 15.62 5.24 -12.91
CA LEU A 141 16.29 3.96 -12.78
C LEU A 141 17.20 3.70 -14.00
N PRO A 142 18.53 3.80 -13.85
CA PRO A 142 19.43 3.39 -14.91
C PRO A 142 19.41 1.86 -15.10
N ILE A 143 19.47 1.40 -16.34
CA ILE A 143 19.37 -0.04 -16.70
C ILE A 143 20.37 -0.89 -15.90
N LYS A 144 21.56 -0.37 -15.64
CA LYS A 144 22.61 -1.06 -14.86
C LYS A 144 22.19 -1.38 -13.42
N LYS A 145 21.25 -0.62 -12.83
CA LYS A 145 20.74 -0.83 -11.47
C LYS A 145 19.50 -1.71 -11.39
N VAL A 146 18.95 -2.13 -12.52
CA VAL A 146 17.75 -3.00 -12.54
C VAL A 146 18.03 -4.30 -11.79
N TYR A 147 19.20 -4.90 -12.00
CA TYR A 147 19.62 -6.11 -11.29
C TYR A 147 19.65 -5.91 -9.78
N ASP A 148 20.21 -4.80 -9.31
CA ASP A 148 20.30 -4.49 -7.88
C ASP A 148 18.91 -4.35 -7.25
N VAL A 149 17.96 -3.73 -7.96
CA VAL A 149 16.56 -3.60 -7.52
C VAL A 149 15.92 -4.98 -7.35
N PHE A 150 16.12 -5.91 -8.28
CA PHE A 150 15.62 -7.28 -8.15
C PHE A 150 16.27 -8.03 -6.97
N VAL A 151 17.58 -7.89 -6.79
CA VAL A 151 18.28 -8.50 -5.64
C VAL A 151 17.75 -7.94 -4.32
N GLU A 152 17.54 -6.63 -4.23
CA GLU A 152 16.99 -5.98 -3.04
C GLU A 152 15.54 -6.43 -2.76
N ALA A 153 14.72 -6.53 -3.80
CA ALA A 153 13.38 -7.08 -3.68
C ALA A 153 13.40 -8.51 -3.13
N VAL A 154 14.23 -9.40 -3.67
CA VAL A 154 14.36 -10.77 -3.16
C VAL A 154 14.81 -10.78 -1.69
N ARG A 155 15.79 -9.98 -1.32
CA ARG A 155 16.26 -9.88 0.07
C ARG A 155 15.17 -9.42 1.03
N THR A 156 14.30 -8.53 0.58
CA THR A 156 13.19 -8.00 1.38
C THR A 156 12.06 -9.04 1.53
N TYR A 157 11.74 -9.77 0.47
CA TYR A 157 10.61 -10.69 0.48
C TYR A 157 10.95 -12.11 0.92
N ALA A 158 12.19 -12.55 0.79
CA ALA A 158 12.59 -13.91 1.18
C ALA A 158 12.26 -14.26 2.64
N PRO A 159 12.51 -13.39 3.64
CA PRO A 159 12.11 -13.68 5.03
C PRO A 159 10.59 -13.80 5.20
N ILE A 160 9.81 -12.98 4.48
CA ILE A 160 8.35 -13.01 4.51
C ILE A 160 7.83 -14.33 3.95
N LEU A 161 8.38 -14.78 2.82
CA LEU A 161 8.01 -16.07 2.21
C LEU A 161 8.35 -17.24 3.12
N PHE A 162 9.47 -17.19 3.83
CA PHE A 162 9.85 -18.22 4.80
C PHE A 162 8.86 -18.28 5.98
N ILE A 163 8.46 -17.13 6.53
CA ILE A 163 7.46 -17.05 7.59
C ILE A 163 6.11 -17.60 7.10
N LEU A 164 5.71 -17.27 5.88
CA LEU A 164 4.49 -17.78 5.28
C LEU A 164 4.51 -19.31 5.13
N ALA A 165 5.61 -19.86 4.62
CA ALA A 165 5.76 -21.31 4.48
C ALA A 165 5.67 -22.02 5.84
N ALA A 166 6.34 -21.50 6.86
CA ALA A 166 6.28 -22.01 8.22
C ALA A 166 4.85 -21.91 8.81
N SER A 167 4.15 -20.79 8.60
CA SER A 167 2.77 -20.59 9.03
C SER A 167 1.80 -21.59 8.38
N ILE A 168 1.95 -21.84 7.09
CA ILE A 168 1.11 -22.81 6.37
C ILE A 168 1.35 -24.23 6.92
N ALA A 169 2.61 -24.61 7.13
CA ALA A 169 2.96 -25.89 7.72
C ALA A 169 2.37 -26.05 9.13
N PHE A 170 2.52 -25.02 9.98
CA PHE A 170 1.96 -25.00 11.33
C PHE A 170 0.43 -25.10 11.32
N SER A 171 -0.24 -24.31 10.47
CA SER A 171 -1.70 -24.37 10.31
C SER A 171 -2.17 -25.75 9.89
N ARG A 172 -1.42 -26.43 9.00
CA ARG A 172 -1.73 -27.79 8.58
C ARG A 172 -1.68 -28.79 9.75
N VAL A 173 -0.67 -28.67 10.60
CA VAL A 173 -0.55 -29.51 11.81
C VAL A 173 -1.74 -29.27 12.74
N LEU A 174 -2.10 -28.01 13.03
CA LEU A 174 -3.25 -27.70 13.88
C LEU A 174 -4.56 -28.25 13.32
N THR A 175 -4.75 -28.20 12.01
CA THR A 175 -5.94 -28.76 11.34
C THR A 175 -5.99 -30.28 11.47
N LEU A 176 -4.85 -30.97 11.29
CA LEU A 176 -4.76 -32.41 11.44
C LEU A 176 -5.01 -32.87 12.89
N MET A 177 -4.59 -32.03 13.85
CA MET A 177 -4.87 -32.30 15.28
C MET A 177 -6.27 -31.89 15.70
N GLN A 178 -7.12 -31.43 14.79
CA GLN A 178 -8.50 -30.97 15.04
C GLN A 178 -8.61 -29.88 16.11
N VAL A 179 -7.54 -29.12 16.35
CA VAL A 179 -7.53 -28.03 17.35
C VAL A 179 -8.64 -27.00 17.14
N PRO A 180 -9.02 -26.59 15.90
CA PRO A 180 -10.12 -25.64 15.70
C PRO A 180 -11.51 -26.15 16.09
N GLN A 181 -11.65 -27.44 16.35
CA GLN A 181 -12.93 -28.09 16.73
C GLN A 181 -13.06 -28.34 18.25
N LEU A 182 -11.97 -28.05 19.00
CA LEU A 182 -11.94 -28.11 20.47
C LEU A 182 -12.42 -26.76 21.06
#